data_d62a9be00161c65dc0bc703a1f9f56ea
#
_entry.id   d62a9be00161c65dc0bc703a1f9f56ea
#
_cell.length_a   1.000
_cell.length_b   1.000
_cell.length_c   1.000
_cell.angle_alpha   90.00
_cell.angle_beta   90.00
_cell.angle_gamma   90.00
#
_symmetry.space_group_name_H-M   'P 1'
#
loop_
_entity.id
_entity.type
_entity.pdbx_description
1 polymer ?
#
loop_
_entity_poly.entity_id
_entity_poly.type
_entity_poly.pdbx_seq_one_letter_code
_entity_poly.pdbx_strand_id
1 'polypeptide(L)'
;GHCKTQLQSLERLQNEFAARGVDILAVSADTEARASAMAKDYGLFRLAIGYEMPIDRARAMGVFISKREKDIEMPLFCEPATFLINKQGKVHAAWIASTAFARVLPDDILSYVDFLAMHSDRDPRGSS
;
A
#
# COMPACT_ATOMS: atom_id res chain seq x y z
N GLY A 1 4.60 -11.39 -9.70
CA GLY A 1 3.26 -10.91 -9.97
C GLY A 1 3.08 -9.41 -9.75
N HIS A 2 1.85 -8.98 -9.73
CA HIS A 2 1.51 -7.56 -9.59
C HIS A 2 2.01 -6.96 -8.26
N CYS A 3 1.98 -7.74 -7.18
CA CYS A 3 2.46 -7.28 -5.88
C CYS A 3 3.95 -6.97 -5.90
N LYS A 4 4.74 -7.87 -6.44
CA LYS A 4 6.18 -7.69 -6.58
C LYS A 4 6.50 -6.44 -7.40
N THR A 5 5.84 -6.28 -8.55
CA THR A 5 6.03 -5.13 -9.43
C THR A 5 5.69 -3.81 -8.73
N GLN A 6 4.57 -3.76 -8.01
CA GLN A 6 4.16 -2.56 -7.27
C GLN A 6 5.18 -2.20 -6.17
N LEU A 7 5.59 -3.18 -5.37
CA LEU A 7 6.54 -2.95 -4.29
C LEU A 7 7.90 -2.51 -4.81
N GLN A 8 8.37 -3.11 -5.90
CA GLN A 8 9.63 -2.70 -6.53
C GLN A 8 9.55 -1.30 -7.12
N SER A 9 8.41 -0.91 -7.68
CA SER A 9 8.18 0.46 -8.15
C SER A 9 8.19 1.45 -7.00
N LEU A 10 7.57 1.13 -5.87
CA LEU A 10 7.60 1.96 -4.67
C LEU A 10 9.02 2.10 -4.13
N GLU A 11 9.79 1.02 -4.09
CA GLU A 11 11.21 1.05 -3.68
C GLU A 11 12.00 2.00 -4.55
N ARG A 12 11.83 1.90 -5.87
CA ARG A 12 12.53 2.76 -6.84
C ARG A 12 12.12 4.23 -6.71
N LEU A 13 10.85 4.51 -6.45
CA LEU A 13 10.31 5.87 -6.40
C LEU A 13 10.38 6.53 -5.02
N GLN A 14 10.97 5.87 -4.04
CA GLN A 14 10.99 6.34 -2.66
C GLN A 14 11.55 7.76 -2.51
N ASN A 15 12.65 8.06 -3.21
CA ASN A 15 13.24 9.39 -3.19
C ASN A 15 12.32 10.44 -3.81
N GLU A 16 11.60 10.07 -4.87
CA GLU A 16 10.64 10.97 -5.53
C GLU A 16 9.50 11.34 -4.60
N PHE A 17 8.95 10.36 -3.87
CA PHE A 17 7.92 10.62 -2.87
C PHE A 17 8.47 11.45 -1.71
N ALA A 18 9.66 11.13 -1.22
CA ALA A 18 10.30 11.86 -0.13
C ALA A 18 10.54 13.34 -0.50
N ALA A 19 10.92 13.61 -1.74
CA ALA A 19 11.09 14.97 -2.24
C ALA A 19 9.80 15.79 -2.18
N ARG A 20 8.65 15.11 -2.18
CA ARG A 20 7.32 15.73 -2.07
C ARG A 20 6.75 15.67 -0.65
N GLY A 21 7.56 15.25 0.32
CA GLY A 21 7.15 15.15 1.71
C GLY A 21 6.26 13.96 2.01
N VAL A 22 6.34 12.91 1.19
CA VAL A 22 5.51 11.70 1.37
C VAL A 22 6.40 10.52 1.78
N ASP A 23 6.08 9.91 2.92
CA ASP A 23 6.70 8.68 3.39
C ASP A 23 5.88 7.49 2.93
N ILE A 24 6.55 6.38 2.63
CA ILE A 24 5.91 5.15 2.18
C ILE A 24 6.06 4.09 3.26
N LEU A 25 4.95 3.41 3.57
CA LEU A 25 4.93 2.25 4.45
C LEU A 25 4.12 1.15 3.78
N ALA A 26 4.74 0.01 3.53
CA ALA A 26 4.03 -1.19 3.12
C ALA A 26 3.69 -2.02 4.36
N VAL A 27 2.49 -2.59 4.41
CA VAL A 27 2.03 -3.34 5.57
C VAL A 27 1.48 -4.69 5.11
N SER A 28 1.89 -5.74 5.81
CA SER A 28 1.48 -7.11 5.54
C SER A 28 0.80 -7.72 6.77
N ALA A 29 -0.19 -8.58 6.54
CA ALA A 29 -0.77 -9.42 7.59
C ALA A 29 0.10 -10.64 7.90
N ASP A 30 1.12 -10.88 7.10
CA ASP A 30 2.05 -12.00 7.26
C ASP A 30 2.91 -11.87 8.51
N THR A 31 3.55 -12.98 8.89
CA THR A 31 4.53 -12.99 9.99
C THR A 31 5.75 -12.15 9.62
N GLU A 32 6.49 -11.73 10.65
CA GLU A 32 7.77 -11.01 10.46
C GLU A 32 8.72 -11.82 9.56
N ALA A 33 8.85 -13.12 9.82
CA ALA A 33 9.75 -13.98 9.05
C ALA A 33 9.39 -14.02 7.56
N ARG A 34 8.10 -14.16 7.24
CA ARG A 34 7.63 -14.20 5.85
C ARG A 34 7.77 -12.84 5.19
N ALA A 35 7.44 -11.76 5.89
CA ALA A 35 7.58 -10.40 5.36
C ALA A 35 9.06 -10.07 5.08
N SER A 36 9.96 -10.44 5.99
CA SER A 36 11.40 -10.23 5.80
C SER A 36 11.97 -11.05 4.65
N ALA A 37 11.54 -12.29 4.51
CA ALA A 37 11.95 -13.16 3.39
C ALA A 37 11.48 -12.59 2.05
N MET A 38 10.24 -12.09 1.99
CA MET A 38 9.72 -11.44 0.79
C MET A 38 10.51 -10.18 0.45
N ALA A 39 10.79 -9.33 1.43
CA ALA A 39 11.54 -8.10 1.22
C ALA A 39 12.92 -8.39 0.63
N LYS A 40 13.62 -9.39 1.17
CA LYS A 40 14.92 -9.82 0.67
C LYS A 40 14.82 -10.36 -0.75
N ASP A 41 13.85 -11.21 -1.00
CA ASP A 41 13.63 -11.83 -2.32
C ASP A 41 13.31 -10.79 -3.40
N TYR A 42 12.55 -9.76 -3.05
CA TYR A 42 12.15 -8.69 -3.98
C TYR A 42 13.15 -7.54 -4.08
N GLY A 43 14.22 -7.55 -3.27
CA GLY A 43 15.20 -6.49 -3.26
C GLY A 43 14.72 -5.18 -2.63
N LEU A 44 13.85 -5.27 -1.64
CA LEU A 44 13.29 -4.10 -0.95
C LEU A 44 14.16 -3.72 0.24
N PHE A 45 15.23 -2.98 -0.03
CA PHE A 45 16.23 -2.65 1.01
C PHE A 45 15.92 -1.37 1.76
N ARG A 46 15.12 -0.47 1.20
CA ARG A 46 14.84 0.86 1.74
C ARG A 46 13.39 1.05 2.13
N LEU A 47 12.47 0.32 1.53
CA LEU A 47 11.04 0.41 1.80
C LEU A 47 10.75 -0.09 3.21
N ALA A 48 10.09 0.73 4.02
CA ALA A 48 9.63 0.30 5.34
C ALA A 48 8.47 -0.70 5.19
N ILE A 49 8.57 -1.84 5.84
CA ILE A 49 7.55 -2.90 5.75
C ILE A 49 7.10 -3.29 7.15
N GLY A 50 5.81 -3.05 7.44
CA GLY A 50 5.17 -3.55 8.65
C GLY A 50 4.66 -4.98 8.44
N TYR A 51 4.50 -5.71 9.52
CA TYR A 51 4.06 -7.10 9.51
C TYR A 51 3.02 -7.34 10.60
N GLU A 52 2.39 -8.51 10.55
CA GLU A 52 1.39 -8.93 11.54
C GLU A 52 0.21 -7.95 11.70
N MET A 53 -0.22 -7.33 10.60
CA MET A 53 -1.43 -6.51 10.61
C MET A 53 -2.62 -7.38 11.03
N PRO A 54 -3.33 -7.03 12.10
CA PRO A 54 -4.53 -7.78 12.48
C PRO A 54 -5.60 -7.71 11.38
N ILE A 55 -6.18 -8.85 11.04
CA ILE A 55 -7.19 -8.96 10.00
C ILE A 55 -8.40 -8.05 10.30
N ASP A 56 -8.80 -7.94 11.56
CA ASP A 56 -9.91 -7.08 11.95
C ASP A 56 -9.64 -5.60 11.67
N ARG A 57 -8.39 -5.17 11.85
CA ARG A 57 -7.99 -3.80 11.52
C ARG A 57 -8.02 -3.56 10.02
N ALA A 58 -7.56 -4.53 9.24
CA ALA A 58 -7.62 -4.44 7.79
C ALA A 58 -9.07 -4.33 7.32
N ARG A 59 -9.97 -5.15 7.87
CA ARG A 59 -11.40 -5.07 7.56
C ARG A 59 -11.98 -3.71 7.91
N ALA A 60 -11.62 -3.16 9.06
CA ALA A 60 -12.11 -1.84 9.49
C ALA A 60 -11.67 -0.72 8.55
N MET A 61 -10.56 -0.90 7.84
CA MET A 61 -10.07 0.04 6.82
C MET A 61 -10.74 -0.16 5.45
N GLY A 62 -11.58 -1.16 5.30
CA GLY A 62 -12.25 -1.47 4.03
C GLY A 62 -11.46 -2.42 3.13
N VAL A 63 -10.39 -3.02 3.63
CA VAL A 63 -9.59 -3.97 2.86
C VAL A 63 -10.34 -5.28 2.70
N PHE A 64 -10.37 -5.83 1.50
CA PHE A 64 -10.95 -7.13 1.24
C PHE A 64 -10.05 -8.24 1.78
N ILE A 65 -10.65 -9.24 2.40
CA ILE A 65 -9.94 -10.36 3.01
C ILE A 65 -10.33 -11.64 2.26
N SER A 66 -9.33 -12.42 1.90
CA SER A 66 -9.54 -13.70 1.20
C SER A 66 -9.03 -14.86 2.02
N LYS A 67 -9.61 -16.03 1.77
CA LYS A 67 -9.12 -17.31 2.29
C LYS A 67 -8.06 -17.83 1.34
N ARG A 68 -7.06 -18.51 1.90
CA ARG A 68 -6.03 -19.15 1.09
C ARG A 68 -6.63 -20.22 0.17
N GLU A 69 -6.07 -20.31 -1.03
CA GLU A 69 -6.33 -21.40 -1.97
C GLU A 69 -5.13 -22.34 -2.05
N LYS A 70 -3.94 -21.85 -1.65
CA LYS A 70 -2.68 -22.59 -1.67
C LYS A 70 -2.14 -22.72 -0.25
N ASP A 71 -1.54 -23.85 0.07
CA ASP A 71 -0.98 -24.12 1.40
C ASP A 71 0.15 -23.17 1.79
N ILE A 72 0.82 -22.56 0.82
CA ILE A 72 1.88 -21.58 1.08
C ILE A 72 1.36 -20.22 1.50
N GLU A 73 0.06 -19.96 1.32
CA GLU A 73 -0.57 -18.72 1.72
C GLU A 73 -0.99 -18.75 3.19
N MET A 74 -1.11 -17.58 3.81
CA MET A 74 -1.72 -17.46 5.13
C MET A 74 -3.19 -17.89 5.06
N PRO A 75 -3.77 -18.46 6.15
CA PRO A 75 -5.18 -18.87 6.15
C PRO A 75 -6.14 -17.77 5.72
N LEU A 76 -5.89 -16.54 6.19
CA LEU A 76 -6.56 -15.32 5.74
C LEU A 76 -5.49 -14.31 5.34
N PHE A 77 -5.75 -13.59 4.27
CA PHE A 77 -4.80 -12.57 3.80
C PHE A 77 -5.53 -11.36 3.21
N CYS A 78 -4.84 -10.22 3.17
CA CYS A 78 -5.36 -9.00 2.63
C CYS A 78 -5.23 -8.96 1.11
N GLU A 79 -6.31 -8.59 0.44
CA GLU A 79 -6.26 -8.19 -0.96
C GLU A 79 -5.64 -6.78 -1.07
N PRO A 80 -5.22 -6.34 -2.26
CA PRO A 80 -4.50 -5.07 -2.40
C PRO A 80 -5.29 -3.86 -1.95
N ALA A 81 -4.65 -3.00 -1.19
CA ALA A 81 -5.19 -1.69 -0.84
C ALA A 81 -4.04 -0.69 -0.68
N THR A 82 -4.27 0.52 -1.14
CA THR A 82 -3.34 1.63 -1.00
C THR A 82 -4.09 2.85 -0.48
N PHE A 83 -3.53 3.50 0.51
CA PHE A 83 -4.13 4.69 1.14
C PHE A 83 -3.15 5.84 1.07
N LEU A 84 -3.63 7.00 0.65
CA LEU A 84 -2.89 8.25 0.77
C LEU A 84 -3.43 8.99 1.99
N ILE A 85 -2.57 9.20 2.99
CA ILE A 85 -2.94 9.77 4.28
C ILE A 85 -2.37 11.18 4.38
N ASN A 86 -3.18 12.14 4.81
CA ASN A 86 -2.77 13.54 4.94
C ASN A 86 -2.07 13.81 6.28
N LYS A 87 -1.62 15.05 6.47
CA LYS A 87 -0.90 15.47 7.68
C LYS A 87 -1.72 15.33 8.95
N GLN A 88 -3.04 15.37 8.85
CA GLN A 88 -3.94 15.21 9.98
C GLN A 88 -4.21 13.75 10.33
N GLY A 89 -3.58 12.80 9.61
CA GLY A 89 -3.79 11.38 9.83
C GLY A 89 -5.06 10.83 9.22
N LYS A 90 -5.69 11.56 8.32
CA LYS A 90 -6.94 11.15 7.66
C LYS A 90 -6.68 10.64 6.26
N VAL A 91 -7.46 9.67 5.83
CA VAL A 91 -7.39 9.13 4.47
C VAL A 91 -7.84 10.21 3.49
N HIS A 92 -6.94 10.61 2.59
CA HIS A 92 -7.24 11.56 1.52
C HIS A 92 -7.71 10.85 0.27
N ALA A 93 -7.13 9.69 -0.05
CA ALA A 93 -7.51 8.86 -1.20
C ALA A 93 -7.27 7.40 -0.88
N ALA A 94 -8.04 6.53 -1.53
CA ALA A 94 -7.92 5.09 -1.34
C ALA A 94 -8.12 4.36 -2.67
N TRP A 95 -7.33 3.32 -2.87
CA TRP A 95 -7.44 2.40 -4.00
C TRP A 95 -7.53 1.00 -3.41
N ILE A 96 -8.73 0.43 -3.42
CA ILE A 96 -9.02 -0.84 -2.77
C ILE A 96 -9.51 -1.83 -3.83
N ALA A 97 -8.84 -2.97 -3.92
CA ALA A 97 -9.18 -4.00 -4.89
C ALA A 97 -9.58 -5.30 -4.19
N SER A 98 -10.48 -6.06 -4.81
CA SER A 98 -10.92 -7.36 -4.31
C SER A 98 -10.15 -8.52 -4.94
N THR A 99 -9.15 -8.21 -5.76
CA THR A 99 -8.32 -9.20 -6.45
C THR A 99 -6.90 -8.67 -6.62
N ALA A 100 -5.94 -9.59 -6.69
CA ALA A 100 -4.53 -9.25 -6.88
C ALA A 100 -4.17 -8.87 -8.33
N PHE A 101 -5.09 -8.99 -9.28
CA PHE A 101 -4.78 -8.82 -10.70
C PHE A 101 -4.58 -7.37 -11.15
N ALA A 102 -5.11 -6.40 -10.41
CA ALA A 102 -4.94 -4.99 -10.74
C ALA A 102 -4.67 -4.17 -9.50
N ARG A 103 -3.77 -3.20 -9.62
CA ARG A 103 -3.38 -2.29 -8.53
C ARG A 103 -3.13 -0.91 -9.09
N VAL A 104 -3.23 0.10 -8.21
CA VAL A 104 -2.81 1.44 -8.56
C VAL A 104 -1.31 1.47 -8.87
N LEU A 105 -0.94 2.18 -9.92
CA LEU A 105 0.48 2.35 -10.25
C LEU A 105 1.09 3.44 -9.37
N PRO A 106 2.26 3.20 -8.75
CA PRO A 106 2.92 4.22 -7.94
C PRO A 106 3.19 5.53 -8.70
N ASP A 107 3.46 5.46 -9.99
CA ASP A 107 3.61 6.66 -10.83
C ASP A 107 2.33 7.50 -10.89
N ASP A 108 1.17 6.87 -10.91
CA ASP A 108 -0.12 7.57 -10.88
C ASP A 108 -0.36 8.25 -9.52
N ILE A 109 0.03 7.60 -8.45
CA ILE A 109 -0.04 8.20 -7.10
C ILE A 109 0.86 9.43 -7.04
N LEU A 110 2.07 9.33 -7.59
CA LEU A 110 3.03 10.43 -7.63
C LEU A 110 2.46 11.63 -8.38
N SER A 111 1.85 11.38 -9.55
CA SER A 111 1.17 12.42 -10.33
C SER A 111 0.02 13.06 -9.56
N TYR A 112 -0.73 12.26 -8.81
CA TYR A 112 -1.82 12.77 -7.97
C TYR A 112 -1.30 13.63 -6.82
N VAL A 113 -0.19 13.23 -6.19
CA VAL A 113 0.47 14.03 -5.15
C VAL A 113 0.89 15.40 -5.71
N ASP A 114 1.46 15.42 -6.91
CA ASP A 114 1.83 16.69 -7.58
C ASP A 114 0.60 17.56 -7.87
N PHE A 115 -0.48 16.94 -8.32
CA PHE A 115 -1.75 17.65 -8.54
C PHE A 115 -2.27 18.28 -7.25
N LEU A 116 -2.25 17.54 -6.14
CA LEU A 116 -2.70 18.03 -4.84
C LEU A 116 -1.85 19.19 -4.33
N ALA A 117 -0.54 19.16 -4.57
CA ALA A 117 0.35 20.25 -4.19
C ALA A 117 -0.01 21.57 -4.89
N MET A 118 -0.53 21.50 -6.11
CA MET A 118 -0.99 22.66 -6.87
C MET A 118 -2.43 23.06 -6.54
N HIS A 119 -3.20 22.21 -5.88
CA HIS A 119 -4.62 22.40 -5.54
C HIS A 119 -4.88 22.04 -4.08
N SER A 120 -4.08 22.61 -3.18
CA SER A 120 -4.07 22.26 -1.74
C SER A 120 -5.37 22.61 -1.00
N ASP A 121 -6.22 23.43 -1.60
CA ASP A 121 -7.52 23.84 -1.03
C ASP A 121 -8.67 22.86 -1.33
N ARG A 122 -8.40 21.83 -2.13
CA ARG A 122 -9.45 20.88 -2.52
C ARG A 122 -9.71 19.85 -1.42
N ASP A 123 -10.99 19.62 -1.18
CA ASP A 123 -11.42 18.52 -0.32
C ASP A 123 -11.17 17.16 -1.00
N PRO A 124 -10.98 16.10 -0.20
CA PRO A 124 -10.88 14.75 -0.75
C PRO A 124 -12.12 14.40 -1.58
N ARG A 125 -11.91 13.80 -2.73
CA ARG A 125 -13.02 13.30 -3.55
C ARG A 125 -13.70 12.14 -2.81
N GLY A 126 -15.01 11.99 -3.01
CA GLY A 126 -15.77 10.94 -2.36
C GLY A 126 -16.01 11.17 -0.89
N SER A 127 -15.89 12.41 -0.41
CA SER A 127 -16.05 12.77 1.00
C SER A 127 -17.48 13.21 1.37
N SER A 128 -18.38 13.23 0.39
CA SER A 128 -19.78 13.62 0.60
C SER A 128 -20.64 12.48 1.10
#